data_146fb77dc417fdad2345de55397984c7
#
_entry.id   146fb77dc417fdad2345de55397984c7
#
_cell.length_a   1.000
_cell.length_b   1.000
_cell.length_c   1.000
_cell.angle_alpha   90.00
_cell.angle_beta   90.00
_cell.angle_gamma   90.00
#
_symmetry.space_group_name_H-M   'P 1'
#
loop_
_entity.id
_entity.type
_entity.pdbx_description
1 polymer ?
#
loop_
_entity_poly.entity_id
_entity_poly.type
_entity_poly.pdbx_seq_one_letter_code
_entity_poly.pdbx_strand_id
1 'polypeptide(L)'
;RRIIREMRRPMEDLRGYVGRRGRPVQKIQSYFRDEATQRAVLAALAEEFPELSVACSLPGNVELTHRDATKGAAMTALCAHLGIPLERAAFGDERNDCSMLAAAGLGGAMGNAAPETKAAARLVTGTNQEDGVARTLLRLLEEGA
;
A
#
# COMPACT_ATOMS: atom_id res chain seq x y z
N ARG A 1 -17.64 -3.93 -11.62
CA ARG A 1 -17.92 -2.59 -12.20
C ARG A 1 -19.12 -1.87 -11.56
N ARG A 2 -20.20 -2.60 -11.16
CA ARG A 2 -21.40 -2.01 -10.54
C ARG A 2 -21.09 -1.39 -9.18
N ILE A 3 -20.44 -2.13 -8.26
CA ILE A 3 -20.06 -1.67 -6.91
C ILE A 3 -19.23 -0.39 -6.95
N ILE A 4 -18.26 -0.29 -7.87
CA ILE A 4 -17.41 0.90 -7.98
C ILE A 4 -18.21 2.15 -8.36
N ARG A 5 -19.22 2.02 -9.22
CA ARG A 5 -20.08 3.14 -9.62
C ARG A 5 -21.01 3.59 -8.48
N GLU A 6 -21.50 2.65 -7.68
CA GLU A 6 -22.39 2.94 -6.56
C GLU A 6 -21.65 3.59 -5.37
N MET A 7 -20.36 3.27 -5.20
CA MET A 7 -19.54 3.80 -4.11
C MET A 7 -18.77 5.09 -4.47
N ARG A 8 -18.76 5.52 -5.72
CA ARG A 8 -18.04 6.72 -6.17
C ARG A 8 -19.00 7.78 -6.67
N ARG A 9 -18.78 9.02 -6.27
CA ARG A 9 -19.53 10.17 -6.77
C ARG A 9 -19.03 10.53 -8.18
N PRO A 10 -19.83 10.44 -9.23
CA PRO A 10 -19.48 10.95 -10.55
C PRO A 10 -19.23 12.45 -10.51
N MET A 11 -18.25 12.93 -11.26
CA MET A 11 -17.90 14.32 -11.30
C MET A 11 -17.42 14.71 -12.70
N GLU A 12 -18.04 15.72 -13.30
CA GLU A 12 -17.73 16.20 -14.65
C GLU A 12 -16.47 17.07 -14.65
N ASP A 13 -16.34 17.97 -13.66
CA ASP A 13 -15.19 18.86 -13.47
C ASP A 13 -14.41 18.49 -12.20
N LEU A 14 -13.66 17.39 -12.27
CA LEU A 14 -12.80 16.93 -11.15
C LEU A 14 -11.70 17.96 -10.83
N ARG A 15 -11.07 18.55 -11.85
CA ARG A 15 -9.98 19.51 -11.69
C ARG A 15 -10.44 20.76 -10.96
N GLY A 16 -11.54 21.36 -11.42
CA GLY A 16 -12.11 22.55 -10.76
C GLY A 16 -12.63 22.24 -9.36
N TYR A 17 -13.21 21.04 -9.15
CA TYR A 17 -13.63 20.62 -7.82
C TYR A 17 -12.46 20.54 -6.83
N VAL A 18 -11.35 19.90 -7.22
CA VAL A 18 -10.14 19.77 -6.40
C VAL A 18 -9.58 21.18 -6.10
N GLY A 19 -9.47 22.05 -7.11
CA GLY A 19 -8.97 23.40 -6.94
C GLY A 19 -9.80 24.24 -5.96
N ARG A 20 -11.13 24.14 -6.05
CA ARG A 20 -12.04 24.88 -5.14
C ARG A 20 -12.03 24.38 -3.70
N ARG A 21 -11.71 23.11 -3.46
CA ARG A 21 -11.70 22.52 -2.10
C ARG A 21 -10.53 22.96 -1.24
N GLY A 22 -9.41 23.37 -1.83
CA GLY A 22 -8.20 23.75 -1.10
C GLY A 22 -7.63 22.63 -0.19
N ARG A 23 -8.03 21.38 -0.42
CA ARG A 23 -7.53 20.22 0.33
C ARG A 23 -6.60 19.39 -0.55
N PRO A 24 -5.50 18.84 0.01
CA PRO A 24 -4.60 18.00 -0.75
C PRO A 24 -5.30 16.72 -1.25
N VAL A 25 -4.91 16.27 -2.43
CA VAL A 25 -5.31 14.98 -2.98
C VAL A 25 -4.38 13.91 -2.41
N GLN A 26 -4.93 12.91 -1.72
CA GLN A 26 -4.14 11.84 -1.10
C GLN A 26 -3.78 10.75 -2.10
N LYS A 27 -4.67 10.47 -3.06
CA LYS A 27 -4.49 9.42 -4.05
C LYS A 27 -5.25 9.75 -5.33
N ILE A 28 -4.63 9.50 -6.47
CA ILE A 28 -5.28 9.51 -7.78
C ILE A 28 -5.24 8.09 -8.32
N GLN A 29 -6.36 7.62 -8.88
CA GLN A 29 -6.44 6.33 -9.54
C GLN A 29 -7.05 6.51 -10.92
N SER A 30 -6.37 5.99 -11.94
CA SER A 30 -6.80 6.03 -13.34
C SER A 30 -6.86 4.63 -13.91
N TYR A 31 -7.72 4.44 -14.92
CA TYR A 31 -7.86 3.19 -15.65
C TYR A 31 -7.67 3.42 -17.13
N PHE A 32 -6.84 2.62 -17.76
CA PHE A 32 -6.52 2.66 -19.17
C PHE A 32 -7.20 1.50 -19.90
N ARG A 33 -7.59 1.73 -21.15
CA ARG A 33 -8.21 0.71 -21.99
C ARG A 33 -7.18 -0.17 -22.69
N ASP A 34 -6.00 0.37 -22.94
CA ASP A 34 -4.91 -0.32 -23.62
C ASP A 34 -3.56 -0.09 -22.89
N GLU A 35 -2.70 -1.08 -23.03
CA GLU A 35 -1.38 -1.07 -22.37
C GLU A 35 -0.40 -0.05 -22.97
N ALA A 36 -0.54 0.32 -24.25
CA ALA A 36 0.38 1.26 -24.89
C ALA A 36 0.21 2.65 -24.27
N THR A 37 -1.06 3.10 -24.13
CA THR A 37 -1.38 4.36 -23.44
C THR A 37 -0.95 4.30 -21.98
N GLN A 38 -1.20 3.19 -21.27
CA GLN A 38 -0.75 3.03 -19.88
C GLN A 38 0.77 3.19 -19.75
N ARG A 39 1.55 2.49 -20.58
CA ARG A 39 3.03 2.60 -20.55
C ARG A 39 3.52 4.00 -20.86
N ALA A 40 2.94 4.68 -21.85
CA ALA A 40 3.31 6.05 -22.18
C ALA A 40 3.08 7.02 -21.03
N VAL A 41 1.91 6.89 -20.35
CA VAL A 41 1.58 7.71 -19.18
C VAL A 41 2.52 7.39 -18.00
N LEU A 42 2.84 6.11 -17.76
CA LEU A 42 3.78 5.73 -16.71
C LEU A 42 5.17 6.34 -16.93
N ALA A 43 5.66 6.32 -18.18
CA ALA A 43 6.96 6.93 -18.52
C ALA A 43 6.96 8.45 -18.29
N ALA A 44 5.93 9.14 -18.77
CA ALA A 44 5.77 10.58 -18.57
C ALA A 44 5.68 10.97 -17.09
N LEU A 45 4.89 10.22 -16.30
CA LEU A 45 4.76 10.47 -14.86
C LEU A 45 6.08 10.29 -14.10
N ALA A 46 6.87 9.29 -14.46
CA ALA A 46 8.17 9.05 -13.83
C ALA A 46 9.18 10.17 -14.13
N GLU A 47 9.10 10.77 -15.32
CA GLU A 47 9.97 11.86 -15.75
C GLU A 47 9.53 13.22 -15.17
N GLU A 48 8.23 13.54 -15.25
CA GLU A 48 7.70 14.86 -14.93
C GLU A 48 7.43 15.04 -13.42
N PHE A 49 7.15 13.95 -12.68
CA PHE A 49 6.72 13.99 -11.27
C PHE A 49 7.49 12.98 -10.40
N PRO A 50 8.80 13.19 -10.20
CA PRO A 50 9.64 12.25 -9.43
C PRO A 50 9.26 12.14 -7.95
N GLU A 51 8.44 13.08 -7.43
CA GLU A 51 7.87 13.05 -6.09
C GLU A 51 6.69 12.09 -5.95
N LEU A 52 6.17 11.54 -7.05
CA LEU A 52 5.08 10.58 -7.00
C LEU A 52 5.57 9.13 -6.94
N SER A 53 4.88 8.35 -6.15
CA SER A 53 4.93 6.89 -6.21
C SER A 53 3.84 6.40 -7.15
N VAL A 54 4.23 5.60 -8.12
CA VAL A 54 3.33 5.03 -9.13
C VAL A 54 3.22 3.53 -8.91
N ALA A 55 2.02 3.04 -8.70
CA ALA A 55 1.73 1.62 -8.52
C ALA A 55 0.64 1.14 -9.49
N CYS A 56 0.71 -0.13 -9.86
CA CYS A 56 -0.30 -0.82 -10.67
C CYS A 56 -0.79 -2.03 -9.86
N SER A 57 -1.95 -1.93 -9.24
CA SER A 57 -2.52 -3.00 -8.41
C SER A 57 -3.45 -3.94 -9.19
N LEU A 58 -3.93 -3.52 -10.36
CA LEU A 58 -4.80 -4.30 -11.24
C LEU A 58 -4.39 -4.07 -12.70
N PRO A 59 -4.68 -5.00 -13.61
CA PRO A 59 -4.47 -4.77 -15.04
C PRO A 59 -5.14 -3.48 -15.53
N GLY A 60 -4.38 -2.64 -16.19
CA GLY A 60 -4.86 -1.38 -16.75
C GLY A 60 -5.07 -0.24 -15.76
N ASN A 61 -4.78 -0.40 -14.45
CA ASN A 61 -4.85 0.71 -13.51
C ASN A 61 -3.49 1.37 -13.27
N VAL A 62 -3.53 2.63 -12.86
CA VAL A 62 -2.40 3.39 -12.32
C VAL A 62 -2.88 4.09 -11.07
N GLU A 63 -2.13 3.94 -9.99
CA GLU A 63 -2.37 4.60 -8.71
C GLU A 63 -1.20 5.52 -8.40
N LEU A 64 -1.51 6.77 -8.08
CA LEU A 64 -0.54 7.81 -7.76
C LEU A 64 -0.73 8.24 -6.30
N THR A 65 0.37 8.24 -5.56
CA THR A 65 0.47 8.81 -4.20
C THR A 65 1.76 9.61 -4.11
N HIS A 66 1.94 10.41 -3.08
CA HIS A 66 3.25 10.97 -2.79
C HIS A 66 4.25 9.84 -2.47
N ARG A 67 5.50 9.96 -2.91
CA ARG A 67 6.54 8.92 -2.72
C ARG A 67 6.77 8.53 -1.26
N ASP A 68 6.61 9.51 -0.35
CA ASP A 68 6.78 9.30 1.09
C ASP A 68 5.48 8.81 1.78
N ALA A 69 4.35 8.76 1.07
CA ALA A 69 3.09 8.24 1.59
C ALA A 69 3.05 6.71 1.52
N THR A 70 3.97 6.06 2.23
CA THR A 70 4.09 4.60 2.32
C THR A 70 3.43 4.06 3.57
N LYS A 71 3.08 2.76 3.59
CA LYS A 71 2.57 2.09 4.79
C LYS A 71 3.58 2.12 5.94
N GLY A 72 4.88 2.01 5.63
CA GLY A 72 5.94 2.11 6.63
C GLY A 72 6.01 3.50 7.27
N ALA A 73 5.99 4.56 6.47
CA ALA A 73 5.96 5.94 6.98
C ALA A 73 4.70 6.20 7.81
N ALA A 74 3.53 5.73 7.35
CA ALA A 74 2.27 5.87 8.09
C ALA A 74 2.31 5.13 9.44
N MET A 75 2.83 3.91 9.47
CA MET A 75 3.01 3.12 10.69
C MET A 75 3.97 3.83 11.67
N THR A 76 5.11 4.30 11.17
CA THR A 76 6.08 5.03 11.99
C THR A 76 5.47 6.28 12.62
N ALA A 77 4.75 7.09 11.84
CA ALA A 77 4.07 8.27 12.33
C ALA A 77 2.96 7.93 13.37
N LEU A 78 2.19 6.87 13.12
CA LEU A 78 1.16 6.41 14.04
C LEU A 78 1.75 5.90 15.36
N CYS A 79 2.80 5.08 15.29
CA CYS A 79 3.50 4.57 16.47
C CYS A 79 4.06 5.72 17.32
N ALA A 80 4.70 6.70 16.67
CA ALA A 80 5.21 7.88 17.37
C ALA A 80 4.08 8.70 18.04
N HIS A 81 2.94 8.87 17.35
CA HIS A 81 1.79 9.59 17.88
C HIS A 81 1.16 8.88 19.10
N LEU A 82 1.11 7.56 19.08
CA LEU A 82 0.51 6.74 20.15
C LEU A 82 1.49 6.37 21.25
N GLY A 83 2.78 6.69 21.14
CA GLY A 83 3.83 6.25 22.06
C GLY A 83 4.06 4.73 22.04
N ILE A 84 3.77 4.08 20.90
CA ILE A 84 3.96 2.63 20.71
C ILE A 84 5.31 2.41 20.03
N PRO A 85 6.18 1.53 20.57
CA PRO A 85 7.46 1.25 19.94
C PRO A 85 7.31 0.49 18.63
N LEU A 86 8.19 0.78 17.66
CA LEU A 86 8.21 0.13 16.33
C LEU A 86 8.63 -1.34 16.38
N GLU A 87 9.16 -1.81 17.50
CA GLU A 87 9.56 -3.21 17.73
C GLU A 87 8.38 -4.20 17.71
N ARG A 88 7.17 -3.70 17.62
CA ARG A 88 5.95 -4.52 17.49
C ARG A 88 5.86 -5.20 16.12
N ALA A 89 5.01 -6.23 16.05
CA ALA A 89 4.79 -7.00 14.83
C ALA A 89 3.90 -6.26 13.82
N ALA A 90 4.22 -6.39 12.54
CA ALA A 90 3.39 -5.98 11.42
C ALA A 90 3.33 -7.10 10.38
N PHE A 91 2.17 -7.30 9.75
CA PHE A 91 1.96 -8.34 8.75
C PHE A 91 1.46 -7.75 7.43
N GLY A 92 1.88 -8.34 6.31
CA GLY A 92 1.50 -7.89 4.98
C GLY A 92 1.72 -8.97 3.91
N ASP A 93 1.14 -8.77 2.73
CA ASP A 93 1.20 -9.72 1.62
C ASP A 93 1.52 -9.08 0.27
N GLU A 94 1.32 -7.77 0.13
CA GLU A 94 1.49 -7.04 -1.11
C GLU A 94 2.77 -6.18 -1.12
N ARG A 95 3.20 -5.79 -2.32
CA ARG A 95 4.41 -4.97 -2.52
C ARG A 95 4.39 -3.65 -1.73
N ASN A 96 3.22 -3.03 -1.56
CA ASN A 96 3.08 -1.80 -0.80
C ASN A 96 3.25 -1.98 0.71
N ASP A 97 3.34 -3.23 1.20
CA ASP A 97 3.63 -3.58 2.59
C ASP A 97 5.14 -3.66 2.88
N CYS A 98 5.99 -3.79 1.86
CA CYS A 98 7.43 -3.98 2.05
C CYS A 98 8.06 -2.93 2.98
N SER A 99 7.69 -1.65 2.82
CA SER A 99 8.21 -0.58 3.68
C SER A 99 7.77 -0.72 5.14
N MET A 100 6.57 -1.23 5.38
CA MET A 100 6.03 -1.48 6.71
C MET A 100 6.71 -2.69 7.35
N LEU A 101 6.87 -3.78 6.60
CA LEU A 101 7.54 -5.00 7.07
C LEU A 101 9.01 -4.74 7.43
N ALA A 102 9.70 -3.92 6.61
CA ALA A 102 11.08 -3.54 6.85
C ALA A 102 11.25 -2.61 8.07
N ALA A 103 10.27 -1.74 8.35
CA ALA A 103 10.31 -0.79 9.46
C ALA A 103 9.89 -1.43 10.80
N ALA A 104 9.09 -2.49 10.79
CA ALA A 104 8.62 -3.17 11.99
C ALA A 104 9.75 -3.96 12.67
N GLY A 105 9.74 -4.00 13.99
CA GLY A 105 10.65 -4.87 14.77
C GLY A 105 10.47 -6.34 14.41
N LEU A 106 9.24 -6.76 14.13
CA LEU A 106 8.92 -8.09 13.62
C LEU A 106 7.99 -7.98 12.40
N GLY A 107 8.57 -7.79 11.22
CA GLY A 107 7.84 -7.83 9.95
C GLY A 107 7.55 -9.27 9.53
N GLY A 108 6.28 -9.62 9.34
CA GLY A 108 5.82 -10.93 8.90
C GLY A 108 5.16 -10.89 7.52
N ALA A 109 5.73 -11.56 6.52
CA ALA A 109 5.08 -11.72 5.23
C ALA A 109 4.15 -12.94 5.24
N MET A 110 2.98 -12.79 4.61
CA MET A 110 2.06 -13.91 4.41
C MET A 110 2.66 -15.00 3.54
N GLY A 111 2.32 -16.26 3.79
CA GLY A 111 2.78 -17.40 3.00
C GLY A 111 2.42 -17.32 1.52
N ASN A 112 1.31 -16.66 1.18
CA ASN A 112 0.87 -16.36 -0.18
C ASN A 112 1.45 -15.07 -0.78
N ALA A 113 2.31 -14.33 -0.04
CA ALA A 113 2.93 -13.09 -0.53
C ALA A 113 3.93 -13.35 -1.67
N ALA A 114 4.14 -12.32 -2.50
CA ALA A 114 5.14 -12.34 -3.56
C ALA A 114 6.58 -12.44 -3.00
N PRO A 115 7.55 -12.95 -3.79
CA PRO A 115 8.93 -13.13 -3.33
C PRO A 115 9.57 -11.84 -2.78
N GLU A 116 9.34 -10.71 -3.41
CA GLU A 116 9.87 -9.41 -2.94
C GLU A 116 9.30 -9.00 -1.57
N THR A 117 8.01 -9.29 -1.31
CA THR A 117 7.38 -9.01 -0.02
C THR A 117 7.94 -9.90 1.07
N LYS A 118 8.16 -11.20 0.76
CA LYS A 118 8.82 -12.12 1.68
C LYS A 118 10.26 -11.71 1.99
N ALA A 119 10.99 -11.22 0.99
CA ALA A 119 12.36 -10.74 1.18
C ALA A 119 12.47 -9.48 2.07
N ALA A 120 11.41 -8.67 2.14
CA ALA A 120 11.34 -7.49 3.01
C ALA A 120 10.98 -7.81 4.47
N ALA A 121 10.56 -9.05 4.76
CA ALA A 121 10.10 -9.48 6.07
C ALA A 121 11.17 -10.25 6.85
N ARG A 122 11.07 -10.26 8.17
CA ARG A 122 11.93 -11.06 9.06
C ARG A 122 11.43 -12.49 9.24
N LEU A 123 10.15 -12.73 9.02
CA LEU A 123 9.55 -14.07 9.05
C LEU A 123 8.50 -14.22 7.95
N VAL A 124 8.19 -15.46 7.61
CA VAL A 124 7.08 -15.81 6.73
C VAL A 124 6.07 -16.60 7.54
N THR A 125 4.80 -16.18 7.50
CA THR A 125 3.69 -16.83 8.19
C THR A 125 3.09 -17.96 7.31
N GLY A 126 2.08 -18.66 7.80
CA GLY A 126 1.17 -19.42 6.95
C GLY A 126 0.43 -18.51 5.96
N THR A 127 -0.30 -19.10 5.04
CA THR A 127 -1.13 -18.38 4.06
C THR A 127 -2.36 -17.76 4.72
N ASN A 128 -3.07 -16.92 3.99
CA ASN A 128 -4.38 -16.37 4.41
C ASN A 128 -5.46 -17.48 4.54
N GLN A 129 -5.29 -18.63 3.89
CA GLN A 129 -6.18 -19.79 4.01
C GLN A 129 -5.88 -20.65 5.27
N GLU A 130 -4.74 -20.43 5.90
CA GLU A 130 -4.23 -21.21 7.03
C GLU A 130 -4.21 -20.41 8.33
N ASP A 131 -4.92 -19.27 8.38
CA ASP A 131 -4.92 -18.35 9.53
C ASP A 131 -3.50 -17.88 9.94
N GLY A 132 -2.62 -17.65 8.95
CA GLY A 132 -1.19 -17.44 9.14
C GLY A 132 -0.86 -16.35 10.17
N VAL A 133 -1.56 -15.21 10.18
CA VAL A 133 -1.36 -14.14 11.16
C VAL A 133 -1.74 -14.59 12.56
N ALA A 134 -2.93 -15.17 12.73
CA ALA A 134 -3.44 -15.59 14.04
C ALA A 134 -2.52 -16.64 14.68
N ARG A 135 -2.12 -17.67 13.92
CA ARG A 135 -1.20 -18.70 14.39
C ARG A 135 0.17 -18.16 14.77
N THR A 136 0.68 -17.21 14.00
CA THR A 136 1.96 -16.58 14.31
C THR A 136 1.87 -15.73 15.57
N LEU A 137 0.80 -14.95 15.76
CA LEU A 137 0.59 -14.16 16.98
C LEU A 137 0.46 -15.04 18.23
N LEU A 138 -0.29 -16.15 18.15
CA LEU A 138 -0.43 -17.08 19.27
C LEU A 138 0.95 -17.63 19.67
N ARG A 139 1.74 -18.08 18.70
CA ARG A 139 3.11 -18.56 18.95
C ARG A 139 3.99 -17.52 19.62
N LEU A 140 3.97 -16.27 19.13
CA LEU A 140 4.76 -15.18 19.71
C LEU A 140 4.35 -14.88 21.16
N LEU A 141 3.04 -14.93 21.46
CA LEU A 141 2.55 -14.76 22.83
C LEU A 141 2.99 -15.88 23.76
N GLU A 142 3.03 -17.12 23.28
CA GLU A 142 3.53 -18.30 24.04
C GLU A 142 5.04 -18.22 24.28
N GLU A 143 5.82 -17.70 23.32
CA GLU A 143 7.26 -17.50 23.40
C GLU A 143 7.66 -16.27 24.28
N GLY A 144 6.70 -15.45 24.71
CA GLY A 144 6.92 -14.28 25.55
C GLY A 144 7.54 -13.10 24.83
N ALA A 145 7.30 -13.00 23.53
CA ALA A 145 7.82 -11.94 22.66
C ALA A 145 6.91 -10.68 22.67
#